data_8d696e4c1f66f3f628114e794e11df7a
#
_entry.id   8d696e4c1f66f3f628114e794e11df7a
#
_cell.length_a   1.000
_cell.length_b   1.000
_cell.length_c   1.000
_cell.angle_alpha   90.00
_cell.angle_beta   90.00
_cell.angle_gamma   90.00
#
_symmetry.space_group_name_H-M   'P 1'
#
loop_
_entity.id
_entity.type
_entity.pdbx_description
1 polymer ?
#
loop_
_entity_poly.entity_id
_entity_poly.type
_entity_poly.pdbx_seq_one_letter_code
_entity_poly.pdbx_strand_id
1 'polypeptide(L)'
;MKRAVVLLVALACHRGSDDPKADAPSSCVIEHDGGVTQCFEDVGATAKQYGSKYCDEMHGRHTYFPAKPCPREGVLASCTKKPGTDLERVERCYRDEPGCAARCEKAGGTYQK
;
A
#
# COMPACT_ATOMS: atom_id res chain seq x y z
N MET A 1 -6.17 -15.77 50.45
CA MET A 1 -6.06 -15.67 49.87
C MET A 1 -5.93 -15.18 48.78
N LYS A 2 -5.92 -14.91 48.36
CA LYS A 2 -5.81 -14.63 47.59
C LYS A 2 -5.87 -14.26 46.56
N ARG A 3 -5.84 -13.84 46.13
CA ARG A 3 -5.85 -13.61 45.27
C ARG A 3 -5.79 -13.05 44.39
N ALA A 4 -5.65 -12.76 44.02
CA ALA A 4 -5.58 -12.37 43.19
C ALA A 4 -5.25 -11.85 42.18
N VAL A 5 -5.04 -11.63 41.83
CA VAL A 5 -4.68 -11.24 40.96
C VAL A 5 -4.66 -11.11 39.80
N VAL A 6 -4.58 -10.98 39.43
CA VAL A 6 -4.46 -10.98 38.45
C VAL A 6 -4.68 -10.49 37.43
N LEU A 7 -4.57 -10.32 37.10
CA LEU A 7 -4.72 -10.06 36.26
C LEU A 7 -4.54 -9.28 35.42
N LEU A 8 -4.37 -8.90 35.23
CA LEU A 8 -4.16 -8.21 34.60
C LEU A 8 -3.57 -8.02 33.61
N VAL A 9 -3.29 -8.16 33.45
CA VAL A 9 -2.53 -8.25 32.70
C VAL A 9 -2.73 -8.15 31.44
N ALA A 10 -3.05 -8.69 31.11
CA ALA A 10 -3.22 -8.83 29.88
C ALA A 10 -3.43 -7.67 29.14
N LEU A 11 -3.83 -7.00 29.53
CA LEU A 11 -4.09 -6.01 28.85
C LEU A 11 -3.17 -5.37 28.23
N ALA A 12 -2.29 -5.39 28.64
CA ALA A 12 -1.34 -4.66 28.09
C ALA A 12 -1.10 -4.93 26.79
N CYS A 13 -1.22 -6.01 26.47
CA CYS A 13 -0.72 -6.37 25.37
C CYS A 13 -1.16 -5.75 24.25
N HIS A 14 -2.06 -5.36 24.05
CA HIS A 14 -2.27 -5.08 22.79
C HIS A 14 -2.43 -3.76 22.42
N ARG A 15 -1.98 -2.98 23.02
CA ARG A 15 -2.16 -1.83 22.65
C ARG A 15 -1.48 -1.31 21.56
N GLY A 16 -0.32 -1.44 21.37
CA GLY A 16 0.46 -0.90 20.30
C GLY A 16 -0.01 -1.31 18.96
N SER A 17 -0.45 -2.50 18.88
CA SER A 17 -0.82 -3.01 17.59
C SER A 17 -2.10 -2.40 17.07
N ASP A 18 -2.76 -1.61 17.85
CA ASP A 18 -3.99 -1.05 17.38
C ASP A 18 -3.85 0.29 16.69
N ASP A 19 -2.66 0.79 16.52
CA ASP A 19 -2.47 2.04 15.82
C ASP A 19 -2.69 1.81 14.33
N PRO A 20 -3.80 2.30 13.76
CA PRO A 20 -4.07 2.04 12.35
C PRO A 20 -3.04 2.64 11.42
N LYS A 21 -2.33 3.70 11.85
CA LYS A 21 -1.32 4.27 10.99
C LYS A 21 -0.09 3.42 10.87
N ALA A 22 0.22 2.62 11.89
CA ALA A 22 1.39 1.76 11.84
C ALA A 22 1.25 0.70 10.76
N ASP A 23 0.01 0.24 10.51
CA ASP A 23 -0.22 -0.80 9.54
C ASP A 23 -0.68 -0.28 8.19
N ALA A 24 -0.95 1.00 8.09
CA ALA A 24 -1.42 1.55 6.82
C ALA A 24 -0.31 1.51 5.78
N PRO A 25 -0.63 1.23 4.53
CA PRO A 25 0.37 1.30 3.48
C PRO A 25 0.79 2.75 3.23
N SER A 26 1.96 2.93 2.66
CA SER A 26 2.29 4.21 2.08
C SER A 26 1.83 4.19 0.63
N SER A 27 1.68 5.36 0.02
CA SER A 27 1.24 5.39 -1.36
C SER A 27 1.87 6.53 -2.14
N CYS A 28 1.97 6.31 -3.45
CA CYS A 28 2.45 7.31 -4.39
C CYS A 28 1.36 7.50 -5.45
N VAL A 29 0.74 8.66 -5.44
CA VAL A 29 -0.35 8.98 -6.37
C VAL A 29 0.24 9.73 -7.56
N ILE A 30 -0.04 9.25 -8.76
CA ILE A 30 0.48 9.82 -9.99
C ILE A 30 -0.67 10.39 -10.81
N GLU A 31 -0.51 11.63 -11.23
CA GLU A 31 -1.52 12.34 -11.98
C GLU A 31 -1.01 12.78 -13.33
N HIS A 32 -1.86 12.66 -14.34
CA HIS A 32 -1.62 13.22 -15.67
C HIS A 32 -2.90 13.87 -16.13
N ASP A 33 -2.78 15.04 -16.79
CA ASP A 33 -3.93 15.73 -17.36
C ASP A 33 -5.02 15.99 -16.34
N GLY A 34 -4.61 16.30 -15.11
CA GLY A 34 -5.56 16.70 -14.08
C GLY A 34 -6.29 15.58 -13.38
N GLY A 35 -5.90 14.33 -13.61
CA GLY A 35 -6.54 13.20 -12.94
C GLY A 35 -5.57 12.13 -12.57
N VAL A 36 -5.95 11.30 -11.61
CA VAL A 36 -5.13 10.18 -11.15
C VAL A 36 -5.10 9.10 -12.24
N THR A 37 -3.91 8.70 -12.64
CA THR A 37 -3.76 7.64 -13.63
C THR A 37 -3.26 6.34 -13.00
N GLN A 38 -2.40 6.44 -11.98
CA GLN A 38 -1.84 5.30 -11.29
C GLN A 38 -1.61 5.67 -9.84
N CYS A 39 -1.59 4.66 -8.98
CA CYS A 39 -1.19 4.85 -7.60
C CYS A 39 -0.53 3.56 -7.12
N PHE A 40 0.61 3.69 -6.47
CA PHE A 40 1.32 2.53 -5.92
C PHE A 40 1.17 2.51 -4.42
N GLU A 41 0.73 1.37 -3.88
CA GLU A 41 0.67 1.16 -2.43
C GLU A 41 1.83 0.29 -2.01
N ASP A 42 2.60 0.74 -1.03
CA ASP A 42 3.70 -0.03 -0.48
C ASP A 42 3.19 -0.74 0.77
N VAL A 43 3.06 -2.05 0.69
CA VAL A 43 2.46 -2.87 1.74
C VAL A 43 3.51 -3.54 2.60
N GLY A 44 4.51 -4.14 1.99
CA GLY A 44 5.57 -4.81 2.72
C GLY A 44 6.49 -3.83 3.44
N ALA A 45 7.14 -4.29 4.49
CA ALA A 45 7.97 -3.42 5.32
C ALA A 45 9.11 -2.78 4.53
N THR A 46 9.77 -3.54 3.68
CA THR A 46 10.86 -3.00 2.87
C THR A 46 10.31 -2.07 1.79
N ALA A 47 9.17 -2.41 1.20
CA ALA A 47 8.55 -1.54 0.22
C ALA A 47 8.20 -0.19 0.83
N LYS A 48 7.68 -0.18 2.06
CA LYS A 48 7.38 1.08 2.75
C LYS A 48 8.63 1.89 3.02
N GLN A 49 9.71 1.22 3.37
CA GLN A 49 10.95 1.90 3.69
C GLN A 49 11.47 2.71 2.50
N TYR A 50 11.30 2.20 1.29
CA TYR A 50 11.80 2.85 0.09
C TYR A 50 10.72 3.54 -0.73
N GLY A 51 9.49 3.58 -0.22
CA GLY A 51 8.36 4.12 -0.98
C GLY A 51 8.54 5.55 -1.43
N SER A 52 9.04 6.41 -0.54
CA SER A 52 9.26 7.81 -0.86
C SER A 52 10.27 7.97 -2.00
N LYS A 53 11.35 7.19 -1.94
CA LYS A 53 12.37 7.25 -2.96
C LYS A 53 11.83 6.78 -4.31
N TYR A 54 11.08 5.69 -4.32
CA TYR A 54 10.48 5.19 -5.54
C TYR A 54 9.50 6.21 -6.12
N CYS A 55 8.74 6.87 -5.24
CA CYS A 55 7.77 7.87 -5.69
C CYS A 55 8.48 9.03 -6.38
N ASP A 56 9.64 9.45 -5.84
CA ASP A 56 10.40 10.56 -6.42
C ASP A 56 10.93 10.22 -7.81
N GLU A 57 11.02 8.95 -8.15
CA GLU A 57 11.53 8.54 -9.44
C GLU A 57 10.45 8.42 -10.50
N MET A 58 9.19 8.62 -10.12
CA MET A 58 8.09 8.48 -11.06
C MET A 58 7.98 9.67 -11.99
N HIS A 59 7.59 9.40 -13.22
CA HIS A 59 7.33 10.46 -14.19
C HIS A 59 5.94 11.02 -13.97
N GLY A 60 5.78 12.30 -14.26
CA GLY A 60 4.51 12.96 -14.08
C GLY A 60 4.40 13.59 -12.71
N ARG A 61 3.23 14.11 -12.42
CA ARG A 61 2.99 14.75 -11.15
C ARG A 61 2.73 13.68 -10.11
N HIS A 62 3.49 13.67 -9.04
CA HIS A 62 3.34 12.63 -8.03
C HIS A 62 3.27 13.23 -6.64
N THR A 63 2.55 12.55 -5.75
CA THR A 63 2.42 12.93 -4.36
C THR A 63 2.59 11.69 -3.51
N TYR A 64 3.47 11.76 -2.51
CA TYR A 64 3.73 10.64 -1.61
C TYR A 64 2.98 10.83 -0.30
N PHE A 65 2.31 9.76 0.16
CA PHE A 65 1.62 9.72 1.43
C PHE A 65 2.21 8.61 2.28
N PRO A 66 2.82 8.92 3.43
CA PRO A 66 3.53 7.90 4.21
C PRO A 66 2.64 6.88 4.91
N ALA A 67 1.37 7.18 5.12
CA ALA A 67 0.49 6.26 5.84
C ALA A 67 -0.94 6.36 5.36
N LYS A 68 -1.12 6.26 4.04
CA LYS A 68 -2.43 6.42 3.45
C LYS A 68 -2.52 5.52 2.22
N PRO A 69 -3.60 4.75 2.07
CA PRO A 69 -3.78 3.92 0.89
C PRO A 69 -4.12 4.75 -0.35
N CYS A 70 -4.03 4.13 -1.50
CA CYS A 70 -4.47 4.75 -2.73
C CYS A 70 -5.96 5.03 -2.70
N PRO A 71 -6.44 6.07 -3.42
CA PRO A 71 -7.88 6.29 -3.52
C PRO A 71 -8.59 5.05 -4.07
N ARG A 72 -9.70 4.70 -3.49
CA ARG A 72 -10.45 3.52 -3.94
C ARG A 72 -11.39 3.84 -5.09
N GLU A 73 -11.85 5.06 -5.15
CA GLU A 73 -12.80 5.45 -6.18
C GLU A 73 -12.12 5.52 -7.53
N GLY A 74 -12.74 4.93 -8.54
CA GLY A 74 -12.21 5.00 -9.90
C GLY A 74 -11.17 3.95 -10.24
N VAL A 75 -10.87 3.03 -9.34
CA VAL A 75 -9.89 1.98 -9.64
C VAL A 75 -10.49 1.01 -10.67
N LEU A 76 -9.80 0.84 -11.78
CA LEU A 76 -10.22 -0.09 -12.83
C LEU A 76 -9.61 -1.48 -12.62
N ALA A 77 -8.39 -1.53 -12.07
CA ALA A 77 -7.67 -2.78 -11.92
C ALA A 77 -6.51 -2.60 -10.96
N SER A 78 -5.98 -3.70 -10.47
CA SER A 78 -4.84 -3.69 -9.55
C SER A 78 -3.87 -4.80 -9.93
N CYS A 79 -2.59 -4.53 -9.69
CA CYS A 79 -1.53 -5.52 -9.87
C CYS A 79 -0.75 -5.63 -8.57
N THR A 80 -0.76 -6.82 -7.96
CA THR A 80 -0.03 -7.05 -6.72
C THR A 80 1.28 -7.76 -7.05
N LYS A 81 2.37 -7.18 -6.60
CA LYS A 81 3.71 -7.73 -6.80
C LYS A 81 4.24 -8.23 -5.48
N LYS A 82 4.87 -9.40 -5.50
CA LYS A 82 5.49 -10.02 -4.32
C LYS A 82 4.55 -10.14 -3.13
N PRO A 83 3.33 -10.68 -3.35
CA PRO A 83 2.34 -10.72 -2.26
C PRO A 83 2.85 -11.52 -1.06
N GLY A 84 2.54 -11.03 0.12
CA GLY A 84 2.92 -11.70 1.36
C GLY A 84 4.38 -11.56 1.75
N THR A 85 5.15 -10.75 1.04
CA THR A 85 6.57 -10.55 1.35
C THR A 85 6.83 -9.11 1.78
N ASP A 86 8.05 -8.86 2.26
CA ASP A 86 8.47 -7.50 2.64
C ASP A 86 8.47 -6.55 1.46
N LEU A 87 8.44 -7.05 0.26
CA LEU A 87 8.50 -6.24 -0.95
C LEU A 87 7.14 -6.05 -1.59
N GLU A 88 6.09 -6.47 -0.93
CA GLU A 88 4.75 -6.40 -1.51
C GLU A 88 4.36 -4.97 -1.86
N ARG A 89 3.91 -4.80 -3.08
CA ARG A 89 3.48 -3.53 -3.62
C ARG A 89 2.28 -3.75 -4.51
N VAL A 90 1.33 -2.80 -4.51
CA VAL A 90 0.14 -2.90 -5.34
C VAL A 90 0.06 -1.68 -6.24
N GLU A 91 -0.03 -1.90 -7.54
CA GLU A 91 -0.29 -0.82 -8.49
C GLU A 91 -1.79 -0.76 -8.74
N ARG A 92 -2.41 0.39 -8.48
CA ARG A 92 -3.81 0.62 -8.78
C ARG A 92 -3.88 1.46 -10.04
N CYS A 93 -4.73 1.06 -10.98
CA CYS A 93 -4.83 1.71 -12.27
C CYS A 93 -6.20 2.36 -12.42
N TYR A 94 -6.20 3.60 -12.85
CA TYR A 94 -7.41 4.39 -12.98
C TYR A 94 -7.73 4.70 -14.45
N ARG A 95 -6.78 4.43 -15.32
CA ARG A 95 -6.92 4.62 -16.77
C ARG A 95 -6.11 3.55 -17.47
N ASP A 96 -6.39 3.35 -18.76
CA ASP A 96 -5.61 2.44 -19.61
C ASP A 96 -5.48 1.05 -19.00
N GLU A 97 -6.62 0.45 -18.75
CA GLU A 97 -6.66 -0.86 -18.14
C GLU A 97 -5.86 -1.91 -18.93
N PRO A 98 -5.91 -1.93 -20.28
CA PRO A 98 -5.08 -2.87 -21.03
C PRO A 98 -3.57 -2.67 -20.80
N GLY A 99 -3.13 -1.42 -20.67
CA GLY A 99 -1.73 -1.14 -20.38
C GLY A 99 -1.33 -1.63 -19.00
N CYS A 100 -2.24 -1.50 -18.02
CA CYS A 100 -2.00 -2.02 -16.69
C CYS A 100 -1.84 -3.53 -16.69
N ALA A 101 -2.71 -4.24 -17.41
CA ALA A 101 -2.64 -5.68 -17.50
C ALA A 101 -1.29 -6.12 -18.11
N ALA A 102 -0.86 -5.45 -19.16
CA ALA A 102 0.40 -5.77 -19.83
C ALA A 102 1.59 -5.55 -18.91
N ARG A 103 1.59 -4.43 -18.16
CA ARG A 103 2.69 -4.16 -17.23
C ARG A 103 2.70 -5.18 -16.10
N CYS A 104 1.53 -5.59 -15.63
CA CYS A 104 1.43 -6.56 -14.54
C CYS A 104 1.98 -7.90 -14.98
N GLU A 105 1.62 -8.34 -16.18
CA GLU A 105 2.12 -9.60 -16.72
C GLU A 105 3.64 -9.57 -16.86
N LYS A 106 4.17 -8.48 -17.40
CA LYS A 106 5.59 -8.33 -17.59
C LYS A 106 6.35 -8.36 -16.27
N ALA A 107 5.75 -7.81 -15.23
CA ALA A 107 6.37 -7.76 -13.91
C ALA A 107 6.17 -9.05 -13.10
N GLY A 108 5.40 -9.99 -13.61
CA GLY A 108 5.13 -11.22 -12.89
C GLY A 108 4.18 -11.04 -11.71
N GLY A 109 3.34 -10.04 -11.75
CA GLY A 109 2.40 -9.76 -10.67
C GLY A 109 1.09 -10.49 -10.83
N THR A 110 0.23 -10.35 -9.81
CA THR A 110 -1.12 -10.92 -9.82
C THR A 110 -2.10 -9.81 -10.17
N TYR A 111 -2.80 -9.99 -11.29
CA TYR A 111 -3.68 -8.97 -11.83
C TYR A 111 -5.13 -9.22 -11.42
N GLN A 112 -5.83 -8.16 -11.03
CA GLN A 112 -7.25 -8.23 -10.68
C GLN A 112 -7.98 -7.02 -11.22
N LYS A 113 -9.11 -7.27 -11.85
CA LYS A 113 -9.99 -6.19 -12.28
C LYS A 113 -11.03 -5.92 -11.23
#